data_f79de65bf1f49fb8cf389d63308af4d7
#
_entry.id   f79de65bf1f49fb8cf389d63308af4d7
#
_cell.length_a   1.000
_cell.length_b   1.000
_cell.length_c   1.000
_cell.angle_alpha   90.00
_cell.angle_beta   90.00
_cell.angle_gamma   90.00
#
_symmetry.space_group_name_H-M   'P 1'
#
loop_
_entity.id
_entity.type
_entity.pdbx_description
1 polymer ?
#
loop_
_entity_poly.entity_id
_entity_poly.type
_entity_poly.pdbx_seq_one_letter_code
_entity_poly.pdbx_strand_id
1 'polypeptide(L)'
;NGQFQSLILLVLVIYAIMSFLFMSLAACLVSLVPNLLPLILNFGTMGLLGIPLNPGTALVAAIAMGIAIDDTSHLMIRYNDECRKNPDSDEAILETVRMEAVPVVSTSIGLAAMFATLIFSTFNNVAQFGILAAATMIYAMLADLFVTPLILRHVRLVGVWEMITFKMGTQVLTDSPMFRNMSPREIRKAILLSETREVDE
;
A
#
# COMPACT_ATOMS: atom_id res chain seq x y z
N ASN A 1 15.82 -14.43 20.74
CA ASN A 1 16.48 -13.54 19.75
C ASN A 1 16.11 -13.85 18.28
N GLY A 2 15.88 -15.13 17.88
CA GLY A 2 15.60 -15.47 16.49
C GLY A 2 14.27 -14.89 15.94
N GLN A 3 13.20 -14.85 16.73
CA GLN A 3 11.91 -14.31 16.31
C GLN A 3 11.98 -12.80 16.05
N PHE A 4 12.73 -12.06 16.85
CA PHE A 4 12.92 -10.62 16.66
C PHE A 4 13.75 -10.32 15.39
N GLN A 5 14.76 -11.16 15.12
CA GLN A 5 15.53 -11.06 13.87
C GLN A 5 14.67 -11.36 12.65
N SER A 6 13.77 -12.35 12.73
CA SER A 6 12.84 -12.67 11.63
C SER A 6 11.85 -11.54 11.36
N LEU A 7 11.34 -10.86 12.39
CA LEU A 7 10.46 -9.70 12.23
C LEU A 7 11.19 -8.50 11.58
N ILE A 8 12.41 -8.23 12.01
CA ILE A 8 13.24 -7.17 11.40
C ILE A 8 13.51 -7.50 9.93
N LEU A 9 13.90 -8.74 9.63
CA LEU A 9 14.15 -9.19 8.26
C LEU A 9 12.89 -9.05 7.40
N LEU A 10 11.73 -9.44 7.94
CA LEU A 10 10.44 -9.30 7.27
C LEU A 10 10.18 -7.83 6.90
N VAL A 11 10.30 -6.90 7.85
CA VAL A 11 10.12 -5.45 7.61
C VAL A 11 11.10 -4.93 6.56
N LEU A 12 12.36 -5.38 6.60
CA LEU A 12 13.37 -4.98 5.60
C LEU A 12 13.05 -5.50 4.19
N VAL A 13 12.59 -6.76 4.08
CA VAL A 13 12.17 -7.34 2.80
C VAL A 13 10.97 -6.58 2.24
N ILE A 14 10.00 -6.27 3.07
CA ILE A 14 8.82 -5.47 2.70
C ILE A 14 9.24 -4.09 2.21
N TYR A 15 10.10 -3.42 2.98
CA TYR A 15 10.65 -2.12 2.60
C TYR A 15 11.37 -2.19 1.24
N ALA A 16 12.13 -3.24 0.99
CA ALA A 16 12.82 -3.44 -0.28
C ALA A 16 11.84 -3.65 -1.44
N ILE A 17 10.80 -4.48 -1.25
CA ILE A 17 9.76 -4.74 -2.27
C ILE A 17 9.00 -3.46 -2.59
N MET A 18 8.53 -2.73 -1.57
CA MET A 18 7.80 -1.48 -1.74
C MET A 18 8.68 -0.38 -2.38
N SER A 19 9.96 -0.30 -1.98
CA SER A 19 10.92 0.61 -2.57
C SER A 19 11.16 0.32 -4.06
N PHE A 20 11.18 -0.95 -4.43
CA PHE A 20 11.30 -1.37 -5.83
C PHE A 20 10.03 -1.07 -6.64
N LEU A 21 8.85 -1.33 -6.07
CA LEU A 21 7.55 -1.07 -6.71
C LEU A 21 7.31 0.42 -6.97
N PHE A 22 7.58 1.26 -5.99
CA PHE A 22 7.26 2.69 -6.07
C PHE A 22 8.46 3.57 -6.43
N MET A 23 9.70 3.03 -6.44
CA MET A 23 10.97 3.76 -6.67
C MET A 23 11.05 5.12 -5.95
N SER A 24 10.29 5.27 -4.87
CA SER A 24 10.23 6.47 -4.04
C SER A 24 10.36 6.06 -2.57
N LEU A 25 11.46 6.46 -1.94
CA LEU A 25 11.70 6.21 -0.50
C LEU A 25 10.60 6.82 0.38
N ALA A 26 10.05 7.98 -0.03
CA ALA A 26 8.96 8.63 0.69
C ALA A 26 7.66 7.81 0.60
N ALA A 27 7.29 7.31 -0.59
CA ALA A 27 6.13 6.44 -0.78
C ALA A 27 6.26 5.15 0.03
N CYS A 28 7.46 4.58 0.06
CA CYS A 28 7.74 3.37 0.83
C CYS A 28 7.60 3.60 2.34
N LEU A 29 8.14 4.69 2.90
CA LEU A 29 7.99 5.02 4.32
C LEU A 29 6.52 5.26 4.69
N VAL A 30 5.78 5.88 3.80
CA VAL A 30 4.36 6.18 3.98
C VAL A 30 3.51 4.90 3.96
N SER A 31 3.78 3.98 3.04
CA SER A 31 3.10 2.68 2.98
C SER A 31 3.40 1.78 4.19
N LEU A 32 4.51 2.00 4.87
CA LEU A 32 4.88 1.21 6.04
C LEU A 32 3.93 1.46 7.23
N VAL A 33 3.38 2.68 7.36
CA VAL A 33 2.52 3.03 8.50
C VAL A 33 1.23 2.20 8.55
N PRO A 34 0.40 2.12 7.48
CA PRO A 34 -0.81 1.29 7.50
C PRO A 34 -0.50 -0.20 7.67
N ASN A 35 0.65 -0.67 7.16
CA ASN A 35 1.06 -2.07 7.26
C ASN A 35 1.58 -2.45 8.65
N LEU A 36 2.22 -1.54 9.37
CA LEU A 36 2.69 -1.78 10.75
C LEU A 36 1.56 -1.69 11.77
N LEU A 37 0.52 -0.90 11.52
CA LEU A 37 -0.57 -0.69 12.46
C LEU A 37 -1.29 -2.00 12.85
N PRO A 38 -1.70 -2.87 11.90
CA PRO A 38 -2.30 -4.17 12.24
C PRO A 38 -1.38 -5.04 13.09
N LEU A 39 -0.07 -4.99 12.84
CA LEU A 39 0.92 -5.75 13.61
C LEU A 39 0.99 -5.26 15.06
N ILE A 40 1.03 -3.94 15.26
CA ILE A 40 1.04 -3.33 16.60
C ILE A 40 -0.25 -3.69 17.36
N LEU A 41 -1.41 -3.60 16.70
CA LEU A 41 -2.69 -3.96 17.28
C LEU A 41 -2.77 -5.45 17.61
N ASN A 42 -2.19 -6.31 16.77
CA ASN A 42 -2.11 -7.75 17.03
C ASN A 42 -1.30 -8.06 18.30
N PHE A 43 -0.11 -7.47 18.46
CA PHE A 43 0.67 -7.62 19.69
C PHE A 43 -0.03 -7.01 20.89
N GLY A 44 -0.75 -5.90 20.73
CA GLY A 44 -1.61 -5.33 21.76
C GLY A 44 -2.71 -6.30 22.19
N THR A 45 -3.38 -6.93 21.25
CA THR A 45 -4.41 -7.96 21.49
C THR A 45 -3.84 -9.18 22.22
N MET A 46 -2.64 -9.64 21.82
CA MET A 46 -1.94 -10.73 22.53
C MET A 46 -1.67 -10.35 24.00
N GLY A 47 -1.20 -9.13 24.25
CA GLY A 47 -0.96 -8.64 25.61
C GLY A 47 -2.23 -8.56 26.45
N LEU A 48 -3.34 -8.10 25.87
CA LEU A 48 -4.64 -7.98 26.56
C LEU A 48 -5.25 -9.34 26.88
N LEU A 49 -5.13 -10.32 25.97
CA LEU A 49 -5.67 -11.67 26.13
C LEU A 49 -4.73 -12.63 26.88
N GLY A 50 -3.53 -12.18 27.23
CA GLY A 50 -2.51 -13.03 27.87
C GLY A 50 -2.01 -14.15 26.98
N ILE A 51 -2.05 -13.98 25.65
CA ILE A 51 -1.60 -14.99 24.69
C ILE A 51 -0.08 -14.90 24.56
N PRO A 52 0.67 -15.97 24.89
CA PRO A 52 2.13 -15.93 24.84
C PRO A 52 2.65 -15.90 23.40
N LEU A 53 3.81 -15.26 23.21
CA LEU A 53 4.52 -15.30 21.95
C LEU A 53 5.12 -16.69 21.75
N ASN A 54 4.57 -17.46 20.84
CA ASN A 54 5.04 -18.78 20.43
C ASN A 54 5.25 -18.81 18.90
N PRO A 55 5.82 -19.88 18.32
CA PRO A 55 6.04 -19.94 16.87
C PRO A 55 4.77 -19.78 16.03
N GLY A 56 3.63 -20.26 16.51
CA GLY A 56 2.34 -20.11 15.83
C GLY A 56 1.86 -18.67 15.83
N THR A 57 1.90 -17.98 16.99
CA THR A 57 1.48 -16.57 17.09
C THR A 57 2.44 -15.63 16.38
N ALA A 58 3.76 -15.95 16.31
CA ALA A 58 4.71 -15.22 15.51
C ALA A 58 4.46 -15.35 14.00
N LEU A 59 3.96 -16.50 13.55
CA LEU A 59 3.59 -16.74 12.16
C LEU A 59 2.41 -15.87 11.72
N VAL A 60 1.46 -15.55 12.63
CA VAL A 60 0.37 -14.60 12.34
C VAL A 60 0.89 -13.27 11.84
N ALA A 61 1.92 -12.73 12.51
CA ALA A 61 2.52 -11.46 12.13
C ALA A 61 3.07 -11.48 10.70
N ALA A 62 3.74 -12.57 10.32
CA ALA A 62 4.31 -12.72 8.98
C ALA A 62 3.22 -12.84 7.89
N ILE A 63 2.19 -13.65 8.13
CA ILE A 63 1.09 -13.85 7.18
C ILE A 63 0.28 -12.56 7.03
N ALA A 64 -0.10 -11.95 8.16
CA ALA A 64 -0.87 -10.72 8.17
C ALA A 64 -0.16 -9.58 7.44
N MET A 65 1.14 -9.44 7.66
CA MET A 65 1.95 -8.44 6.99
C MET A 65 2.00 -8.68 5.47
N GLY A 66 2.12 -9.94 5.03
CA GLY A 66 2.11 -10.26 3.60
C GLY A 66 0.80 -9.89 2.90
N ILE A 67 -0.33 -10.13 3.55
CA ILE A 67 -1.66 -9.81 3.02
C ILE A 67 -1.90 -8.30 3.05
N ALA A 68 -1.57 -7.62 4.16
CA ALA A 68 -1.74 -6.17 4.27
C ALA A 68 -0.94 -5.40 3.21
N ILE A 69 0.26 -5.87 2.84
CA ILE A 69 1.07 -5.25 1.79
C ILE A 69 0.39 -5.37 0.42
N ASP A 70 -0.22 -6.52 0.14
CA ASP A 70 -0.91 -6.75 -1.11
C ASP A 70 -2.06 -5.75 -1.28
N ASP A 71 -2.95 -5.65 -0.30
CA ASP A 71 -4.08 -4.71 -0.29
C ASP A 71 -3.60 -3.24 -0.39
N THR A 72 -2.60 -2.83 0.43
CA THR A 72 -2.02 -1.48 0.38
C THR A 72 -1.38 -1.18 -0.98
N SER A 73 -0.71 -2.17 -1.60
CA SER A 73 -0.08 -2.00 -2.91
C SER A 73 -1.11 -1.75 -4.00
N HIS A 74 -2.20 -2.53 -4.02
CA HIS A 74 -3.31 -2.32 -4.95
C HIS A 74 -3.94 -0.94 -4.79
N LEU A 75 -4.19 -0.52 -3.57
CA LEU A 75 -4.76 0.79 -3.27
C LEU A 75 -3.83 1.94 -3.72
N MET A 76 -2.53 1.80 -3.50
CA MET A 76 -1.53 2.80 -3.93
C MET A 76 -1.37 2.87 -5.45
N ILE A 77 -1.36 1.72 -6.14
CA ILE A 77 -1.29 1.67 -7.61
C ILE A 77 -2.53 2.35 -8.18
N ARG A 78 -3.72 2.01 -7.66
CA ARG A 78 -4.97 2.62 -8.09
C ARG A 78 -4.99 4.13 -7.88
N TYR A 79 -4.57 4.59 -6.69
CA TYR A 79 -4.46 6.02 -6.41
C TYR A 79 -3.54 6.75 -7.40
N ASN A 80 -2.41 6.15 -7.74
CA ASN A 80 -1.50 6.72 -8.73
C ASN A 80 -2.15 6.83 -10.12
N ASP A 81 -2.95 5.83 -10.52
CA ASP A 81 -3.70 5.85 -11.77
C ASP A 81 -4.80 6.92 -11.78
N GLU A 82 -5.53 7.07 -10.66
CA GLU A 82 -6.57 8.11 -10.55
C GLU A 82 -5.99 9.52 -10.50
N CYS A 83 -4.82 9.73 -9.86
CA CYS A 83 -4.10 11.01 -9.90
C CYS A 83 -3.65 11.43 -11.30
N ARG A 84 -3.51 10.49 -12.23
CA ARG A 84 -3.21 10.79 -13.63
C ARG A 84 -4.42 11.31 -14.40
N LYS A 85 -5.62 10.83 -14.04
CA LYS A 85 -6.88 11.22 -14.68
C LYS A 85 -7.42 12.51 -14.10
N ASN A 86 -7.26 12.71 -12.78
CA ASN A 86 -7.76 13.86 -12.05
C ASN A 86 -6.62 14.64 -11.40
N PRO A 87 -6.47 15.93 -11.71
CA PRO A 87 -5.46 16.78 -11.06
C PRO A 87 -5.78 17.08 -9.59
N ASP A 88 -7.03 16.85 -9.14
CA ASP A 88 -7.45 17.02 -7.76
C ASP A 88 -7.19 15.72 -6.97
N SER A 89 -6.30 15.83 -5.98
CA SER A 89 -5.91 14.71 -5.13
C SER A 89 -7.08 14.18 -4.27
N ASP A 90 -8.02 15.04 -3.85
CA ASP A 90 -9.14 14.63 -3.00
C ASP A 90 -10.16 13.81 -3.81
N GLU A 91 -10.42 14.17 -5.07
CA GLU A 91 -11.25 13.37 -5.98
C GLU A 91 -10.57 12.03 -6.33
N ALA A 92 -9.26 12.02 -6.61
CA ALA A 92 -8.52 10.79 -6.88
C ALA A 92 -8.56 9.81 -5.71
N ILE A 93 -8.43 10.30 -4.45
CA ILE A 93 -8.55 9.46 -3.26
C ILE A 93 -9.95 8.89 -3.13
N LEU A 94 -10.99 9.72 -3.31
CA LEU A 94 -12.39 9.29 -3.18
C LEU A 94 -12.71 8.18 -4.18
N GLU A 95 -12.31 8.34 -5.43
CA GLU A 95 -12.55 7.35 -6.48
C GLU A 95 -11.73 6.06 -6.25
N THR A 96 -10.50 6.19 -5.79
CA THR A 96 -9.68 5.04 -5.37
C THR A 96 -10.37 4.23 -4.27
N VAL A 97 -10.79 4.88 -3.19
CA VAL A 97 -11.48 4.21 -2.08
C VAL A 97 -12.79 3.59 -2.55
N ARG A 98 -13.56 4.29 -3.38
CA ARG A 98 -14.82 3.78 -3.92
C ARG A 98 -14.64 2.49 -4.73
N MET A 99 -13.57 2.39 -5.51
CA MET A 99 -13.31 1.22 -6.34
C MET A 99 -12.68 0.07 -5.56
N GLU A 100 -11.77 0.37 -4.62
CA GLU A 100 -11.03 -0.65 -3.88
C GLU A 100 -11.71 -1.10 -2.57
N ALA A 101 -12.68 -0.34 -2.04
CA ALA A 101 -13.32 -0.70 -0.78
C ALA A 101 -14.03 -2.07 -0.85
N VAL A 102 -14.75 -2.36 -1.93
CA VAL A 102 -15.48 -3.63 -2.06
C VAL A 102 -14.53 -4.84 -2.17
N PRO A 103 -13.50 -4.83 -3.03
CA PRO A 103 -12.47 -5.86 -3.04
C PRO A 103 -11.82 -6.07 -1.67
N VAL A 104 -11.27 -5.02 -1.05
CA VAL A 104 -10.57 -5.08 0.24
C VAL A 104 -11.46 -5.63 1.35
N VAL A 105 -12.71 -5.16 1.46
CA VAL A 105 -13.66 -5.67 2.46
C VAL A 105 -13.99 -7.13 2.21
N SER A 106 -14.21 -7.52 0.95
CA SER A 106 -14.59 -8.90 0.60
C SER A 106 -13.46 -9.89 0.89
N THR A 107 -12.23 -9.57 0.51
CA THR A 107 -11.06 -10.40 0.76
C THR A 107 -10.75 -10.51 2.25
N SER A 108 -10.74 -9.40 2.97
CA SER A 108 -10.42 -9.34 4.39
C SER A 108 -11.47 -10.07 5.24
N ILE A 109 -12.77 -9.90 4.95
CA ILE A 109 -13.84 -10.63 5.65
C ILE A 109 -13.76 -12.12 5.32
N GLY A 110 -13.54 -12.49 4.07
CA GLY A 110 -13.37 -13.88 3.66
C GLY A 110 -12.22 -14.56 4.38
N LEU A 111 -11.05 -13.90 4.44
CA LEU A 111 -9.89 -14.41 5.16
C LEU A 111 -10.10 -14.46 6.67
N ALA A 112 -10.73 -13.43 7.26
CA ALA A 112 -11.07 -13.42 8.68
C ALA A 112 -12.01 -14.58 9.03
N ALA A 113 -13.05 -14.82 8.22
CA ALA A 113 -13.95 -15.94 8.40
C ALA A 113 -13.23 -17.29 8.27
N MET A 114 -12.32 -17.42 7.29
CA MET A 114 -11.50 -18.64 7.12
C MET A 114 -10.64 -18.88 8.37
N PHE A 115 -9.91 -17.89 8.85
CA PHE A 115 -9.09 -18.03 10.07
C PHE A 115 -9.94 -18.27 11.32
N ALA A 116 -11.13 -17.68 11.40
CA ALA A 116 -12.06 -17.89 12.51
C ALA A 116 -12.50 -19.37 12.65
N THR A 117 -12.51 -20.15 11.58
CA THR A 117 -12.80 -21.59 11.68
C THR A 117 -11.79 -22.35 12.54
N LEU A 118 -10.55 -21.86 12.62
CA LEU A 118 -9.49 -22.47 13.43
C LEU A 118 -9.71 -22.29 14.94
N ILE A 119 -10.59 -21.37 15.36
CA ILE A 119 -10.96 -21.16 16.77
C ILE A 119 -11.58 -22.43 17.37
N PHE A 120 -12.26 -23.23 16.56
CA PHE A 120 -12.87 -24.48 16.96
C PHE A 120 -11.89 -25.67 17.07
N SER A 121 -10.61 -25.43 16.87
CA SER A 121 -9.57 -26.45 16.99
C SER A 121 -9.40 -26.89 18.45
N THR A 122 -9.23 -28.17 18.66
CA THR A 122 -8.87 -28.76 19.98
C THR A 122 -7.45 -28.42 20.41
N PHE A 123 -6.60 -28.01 19.47
CA PHE A 123 -5.22 -27.55 19.74
C PHE A 123 -5.20 -26.08 20.08
N ASN A 124 -4.87 -25.75 21.34
CA ASN A 124 -4.89 -24.37 21.84
C ASN A 124 -4.04 -23.41 21.00
N ASN A 125 -2.86 -23.86 20.53
CA ASN A 125 -1.99 -23.02 19.68
C ASN A 125 -2.64 -22.68 18.33
N VAL A 126 -3.42 -23.61 17.76
CA VAL A 126 -4.14 -23.41 16.49
C VAL A 126 -5.34 -22.48 16.71
N ALA A 127 -6.05 -22.63 17.82
CA ALA A 127 -7.16 -21.75 18.18
C ALA A 127 -6.68 -20.32 18.41
N GLN A 128 -5.58 -20.13 19.15
CA GLN A 128 -4.94 -18.82 19.37
C GLN A 128 -4.49 -18.18 18.04
N PHE A 129 -3.87 -18.97 17.17
CA PHE A 129 -3.50 -18.52 15.82
C PHE A 129 -4.74 -18.05 15.05
N GLY A 130 -5.84 -18.81 15.08
CA GLY A 130 -7.09 -18.44 14.39
C GLY A 130 -7.67 -17.12 14.88
N ILE A 131 -7.74 -16.91 16.21
CA ILE A 131 -8.24 -15.68 16.82
C ILE A 131 -7.39 -14.48 16.37
N LEU A 132 -6.08 -14.60 16.52
CA LEU A 132 -5.16 -13.51 16.20
C LEU A 132 -5.14 -13.20 14.70
N ALA A 133 -5.13 -14.23 13.86
CA ALA A 133 -5.14 -14.05 12.41
C ALA A 133 -6.44 -13.39 11.94
N ALA A 134 -7.61 -13.85 12.42
CA ALA A 134 -8.89 -13.24 12.08
C ALA A 134 -8.97 -11.78 12.54
N ALA A 135 -8.55 -11.49 13.78
CA ALA A 135 -8.51 -10.10 14.29
C ALA A 135 -7.58 -9.22 13.45
N THR A 136 -6.40 -9.73 13.07
CA THR A 136 -5.42 -8.96 12.30
C THR A 136 -5.92 -8.65 10.89
N MET A 137 -6.69 -9.53 10.25
CA MET A 137 -7.34 -9.23 8.95
C MET A 137 -8.31 -8.04 9.07
N ILE A 138 -9.09 -7.99 10.15
CA ILE A 138 -9.99 -6.84 10.39
C ILE A 138 -9.18 -5.57 10.66
N TYR A 139 -8.09 -5.63 11.43
CA TYR A 139 -7.22 -4.47 11.66
C TYR A 139 -6.56 -3.97 10.37
N ALA A 140 -6.11 -4.87 9.50
CA ALA A 140 -5.54 -4.53 8.21
C ALA A 140 -6.58 -3.85 7.31
N MET A 141 -7.78 -4.42 7.19
CA MET A 141 -8.88 -3.82 6.45
C MET A 141 -9.19 -2.38 6.92
N LEU A 142 -9.27 -2.17 8.24
CA LEU A 142 -9.53 -0.85 8.79
C LEU A 142 -8.36 0.12 8.52
N ALA A 143 -7.12 -0.35 8.62
CA ALA A 143 -5.95 0.45 8.29
C ALA A 143 -5.95 0.87 6.81
N ASP A 144 -6.24 -0.05 5.89
CA ASP A 144 -6.27 0.25 4.46
C ASP A 144 -7.42 1.18 4.07
N LEU A 145 -8.59 1.04 4.67
CA LEU A 145 -9.75 1.89 4.34
C LEU A 145 -9.69 3.29 4.96
N PHE A 146 -9.07 3.46 6.13
CA PHE A 146 -9.08 4.73 6.85
C PHE A 146 -7.71 5.39 6.92
N VAL A 147 -6.66 4.62 7.25
CA VAL A 147 -5.32 5.19 7.46
C VAL A 147 -4.62 5.45 6.14
N THR A 148 -4.70 4.51 5.20
CA THR A 148 -4.04 4.66 3.89
C THR A 148 -4.55 5.89 3.12
N PRO A 149 -5.87 6.14 2.95
CA PRO A 149 -6.36 7.35 2.28
C PRO A 149 -5.97 8.65 3.00
N LEU A 150 -6.00 8.64 4.34
CA LEU A 150 -5.60 9.80 5.14
C LEU A 150 -4.14 10.18 4.90
N ILE A 151 -3.26 9.19 4.78
CA ILE A 151 -1.85 9.39 4.53
C ILE A 151 -1.61 9.83 3.08
N LEU A 152 -2.30 9.21 2.11
CA LEU A 152 -2.20 9.54 0.69
C LEU A 152 -2.58 11.00 0.39
N ARG A 153 -3.48 11.57 1.16
CA ARG A 153 -3.82 13.00 1.07
C ARG A 153 -2.62 13.93 1.29
N HIS A 154 -1.64 13.51 2.09
CA HIS A 154 -0.47 14.32 2.46
C HIS A 154 0.77 14.00 1.61
N VAL A 155 0.74 12.92 0.81
CA VAL A 155 1.89 12.45 0.05
C VAL A 155 1.51 12.19 -1.40
N ARG A 156 2.01 13.02 -2.31
CA ARG A 156 1.91 12.72 -3.75
C ARG A 156 2.90 11.62 -4.08
N LEU A 157 2.38 10.47 -4.47
CA LEU A 157 3.17 9.36 -4.95
C LEU A 157 3.58 9.63 -6.40
N VAL A 158 4.86 9.90 -6.62
CA VAL A 158 5.39 10.00 -7.98
C VAL A 158 5.77 8.58 -8.42
N GLY A 159 5.01 7.99 -9.32
CA GLY A 159 5.30 6.66 -9.85
C GLY A 159 6.56 6.64 -10.73
N VAL A 160 7.20 5.46 -10.82
CA VAL A 160 8.37 5.22 -11.71
C VAL A 160 8.10 5.64 -13.14
N TRP A 161 6.90 5.32 -13.61
CA TRP A 161 6.46 5.61 -14.97
C TRP A 161 6.42 7.11 -15.24
N GLU A 162 6.00 7.89 -14.25
CA GLU A 162 5.97 9.35 -14.30
C GLU A 162 7.38 9.94 -14.37
N MET A 163 8.33 9.38 -13.60
CA MET A 163 9.74 9.78 -13.66
C MET A 163 10.40 9.40 -15.00
N ILE A 164 10.08 8.22 -15.54
CA ILE A 164 10.62 7.75 -16.83
C ILE A 164 10.01 8.57 -17.96
N THR A 165 8.70 8.74 -17.99
CA THR A 165 7.98 9.52 -19.00
C THR A 165 8.41 10.99 -18.96
N PHE A 166 8.59 11.54 -17.78
CA PHE A 166 9.08 12.91 -17.60
C PHE A 166 10.54 13.05 -18.09
N LYS A 167 11.40 12.06 -17.78
CA LYS A 167 12.81 12.08 -18.19
C LYS A 167 12.99 11.87 -19.70
N MET A 168 12.22 10.95 -20.28
CA MET A 168 12.21 10.68 -21.73
C MET A 168 11.52 11.81 -22.50
N GLY A 169 10.37 12.28 -22.03
CA GLY A 169 9.65 13.39 -22.67
C GLY A 169 10.45 14.69 -22.66
N THR A 170 11.14 14.98 -21.56
CA THR A 170 12.00 16.19 -21.47
C THR A 170 13.21 16.06 -22.40
N GLN A 171 13.81 14.89 -22.54
CA GLN A 171 14.94 14.67 -23.45
C GLN A 171 14.52 14.76 -24.92
N VAL A 172 13.42 14.11 -25.30
CA VAL A 172 12.90 14.15 -26.68
C VAL A 172 12.45 15.55 -27.09
N LEU A 173 11.87 16.30 -26.15
CA LEU A 173 11.44 17.68 -26.42
C LEU A 173 12.59 18.68 -26.44
N THR A 174 13.65 18.48 -25.63
CA THR A 174 14.84 19.34 -25.66
C THR A 174 15.66 19.15 -26.95
N ASP A 175 15.64 17.95 -27.51
CA ASP A 175 16.32 17.65 -28.78
C ASP A 175 15.49 18.03 -30.02
N SER A 176 14.22 18.37 -29.85
CA SER A 176 13.34 18.82 -30.93
C SER A 176 13.66 20.28 -31.34
N PRO A 177 13.80 20.57 -32.63
CA PRO A 177 14.06 21.94 -33.13
C PRO A 177 13.00 22.95 -32.70
N MET A 178 11.79 22.51 -32.39
CA MET A 178 10.63 23.32 -32.03
C MET A 178 10.73 23.91 -30.61
N PHE A 179 11.44 23.23 -29.68
CA PHE A 179 11.51 23.61 -28.26
C PHE A 179 12.90 24.12 -27.84
N ARG A 180 13.84 24.22 -28.79
CA ARG A 180 15.26 24.55 -28.56
C ARG A 180 15.51 25.87 -27.85
N ASN A 181 14.54 26.81 -27.90
CA ASN A 181 14.65 28.12 -27.27
C ASN A 181 13.74 28.31 -26.04
N MET A 182 13.07 27.24 -25.55
CA MET A 182 12.20 27.31 -24.38
C MET A 182 12.96 26.96 -23.11
N SER A 183 12.64 27.66 -22.04
CA SER A 183 13.19 27.31 -20.72
C SER A 183 12.60 26.00 -20.20
N PRO A 184 13.29 25.26 -19.29
CA PRO A 184 12.78 24.01 -18.71
C PRO A 184 11.40 24.15 -18.03
N ARG A 185 11.05 25.37 -17.56
CA ARG A 185 9.75 25.66 -16.94
C ARG A 185 8.63 25.80 -17.97
N GLU A 186 8.93 26.32 -19.15
CA GLU A 186 7.97 26.48 -20.26
C GLU A 186 7.71 25.13 -20.94
N ILE A 187 8.75 24.31 -21.12
CA ILE A 187 8.62 22.93 -21.62
C ILE A 187 7.72 22.12 -20.68
N ARG A 188 7.89 22.25 -19.35
CA ARG A 188 7.04 21.60 -18.36
C ARG A 188 5.56 22.01 -18.47
N LYS A 189 5.27 23.29 -18.68
CA LYS A 189 3.91 23.78 -18.90
C LYS A 189 3.30 23.27 -20.21
N ALA A 190 4.09 23.21 -21.27
CA ALA A 190 3.65 22.70 -22.57
C ALA A 190 3.29 21.20 -22.51
N ILE A 191 4.08 20.39 -21.79
CA ILE A 191 3.81 18.95 -21.58
C ILE A 191 2.51 18.76 -20.79
N LEU A 192 2.31 19.52 -19.70
CA LEU A 192 1.10 19.45 -18.89
C LEU A 192 -0.17 19.87 -19.65
N LEU A 193 -0.03 20.75 -20.64
CA LEU A 193 -1.14 21.21 -21.48
C LEU A 193 -1.39 20.31 -22.70
N SER A 194 -0.41 19.53 -23.16
CA SER A 194 -0.54 18.64 -24.32
C SER A 194 -1.15 17.27 -23.97
N GLU A 195 -1.11 16.85 -22.71
CA GLU A 195 -1.64 15.57 -22.27
C GLU A 195 -3.19 15.53 -22.18
N THR A 196 -3.84 16.65 -22.47
CA THR A 196 -5.31 16.80 -22.33
C THR A 196 -6.09 16.58 -23.65
N ARG A 197 -5.50 16.03 -24.70
CA ARG A 197 -6.22 15.72 -25.95
C ARG A 197 -5.85 14.33 -26.46
N GLU A 198 -6.49 13.30 -25.94
CA GLU A 198 -6.75 12.11 -26.76
C GLU A 198 -7.75 12.52 -27.85
N VAL A 199 -7.30 12.42 -29.10
CA VAL A 199 -8.17 12.58 -30.27
C VAL A 199 -8.90 11.25 -30.42
N ASP A 200 -10.20 11.22 -30.12
CA ASP A 200 -11.09 10.14 -30.55
C ASP A 200 -11.07 10.07 -32.08
N GLU A 201 -10.53 9.00 -32.64
CA GLU A 201 -10.77 8.52 -34.00
C GLU A 201 -11.77 7.35 -33.97
#